data_ce930f112d84cc48ea8cda8c5982ad58
#
_entry.id   ce930f112d84cc48ea8cda8c5982ad58
#
_cell.length_a   1.000
_cell.length_b   1.000
_cell.length_c   1.000
_cell.angle_alpha   90.00
_cell.angle_beta   90.00
_cell.angle_gamma   90.00
#
_symmetry.space_group_name_H-M   'P 1'
#
loop_
_entity.id
_entity.type
_entity.pdbx_description
1 polymer ?
#
loop_
_entity_poly.entity_id
_entity_poly.type
_entity_poly.pdbx_seq_one_letter_code
_entity_poly.pdbx_strand_id
1 'polypeptide(L)'
;FAPVIAQLRKIGCQLDIVELNPHEGETVTPEQGKKALAECSVAILTGTSLINGTCDELLAGLGAPRAAVLLGPSSPLCDEIFMGTKITHVAGSRVRDVDAVLRTVSEGGGTMLIKKYVDFETVRISGEG
;
A
#
# COMPACT_ATOMS: atom_id res chain seq x y z
N PHE A 1 -6.90 -4.62 -0.15
CA PHE A 1 -5.77 -5.57 -0.30
C PHE A 1 -6.16 -7.05 -0.48
N ALA A 2 -7.42 -7.41 -0.38
CA ALA A 2 -7.83 -8.81 -0.44
C ALA A 2 -7.26 -9.60 -1.66
N PRO A 3 -7.23 -9.06 -2.89
CA PRO A 3 -6.62 -9.78 -4.02
C PRO A 3 -5.12 -10.01 -3.86
N VAL A 4 -4.39 -9.05 -3.30
CA VAL A 4 -2.96 -9.16 -3.05
C VAL A 4 -2.68 -10.19 -1.96
N ILE A 5 -3.44 -10.16 -0.87
CA ILE A 5 -3.36 -11.14 0.21
C ILE A 5 -3.58 -12.56 -0.31
N ALA A 6 -4.60 -12.75 -1.16
CA ALA A 6 -4.90 -14.04 -1.76
C ALA A 6 -3.74 -14.57 -2.63
N GLN A 7 -3.10 -13.70 -3.41
CA GLN A 7 -1.94 -14.07 -4.22
C GLN A 7 -0.73 -14.42 -3.37
N LEU A 8 -0.44 -13.64 -2.33
CA LEU A 8 0.67 -13.91 -1.42
C LEU A 8 0.50 -15.23 -0.67
N ARG A 9 -0.71 -15.54 -0.24
CA ARG A 9 -1.03 -16.83 0.39
C ARG A 9 -0.79 -18.01 -0.56
N LYS A 10 -1.08 -17.85 -1.85
CA LYS A 10 -0.85 -18.91 -2.86
C LYS A 10 0.62 -19.26 -3.04
N ILE A 11 1.51 -18.29 -2.91
CA ILE A 11 2.96 -18.52 -3.02
C ILE A 11 3.62 -18.93 -1.70
N GLY A 12 2.83 -19.15 -0.64
CA GLY A 12 3.31 -19.70 0.63
C GLY A 12 4.06 -18.71 1.51
N CYS A 13 3.85 -17.40 1.33
CA CYS A 13 4.42 -16.38 2.21
C CYS A 13 3.82 -16.45 3.62
N GLN A 14 4.67 -16.29 4.63
CA GLN A 14 4.21 -15.96 5.97
C GLN A 14 3.69 -14.53 5.95
N LEU A 15 2.44 -14.35 6.35
CA LEU A 15 1.71 -13.08 6.26
C LEU A 15 1.13 -12.69 7.60
N ASP A 16 1.48 -11.49 8.06
CA ASP A 16 0.81 -10.79 9.14
C ASP A 16 -0.02 -9.65 8.56
N ILE A 17 -1.32 -9.65 8.83
CA ILE A 17 -2.25 -8.64 8.33
C ILE A 17 -2.60 -7.71 9.47
N VAL A 18 -2.28 -6.43 9.31
CA VAL A 18 -2.53 -5.38 10.30
C VAL A 18 -3.57 -4.42 9.74
N GLU A 19 -4.73 -4.33 10.37
CA GLU A 19 -5.80 -3.40 9.99
C GLU A 19 -6.24 -2.54 11.15
N LEU A 20 -6.65 -1.30 10.86
CA LEU A 20 -7.16 -0.36 11.86
C LEU A 20 -8.55 -0.78 12.39
N ASN A 21 -9.36 -1.43 11.54
CA ASN A 21 -10.67 -1.96 11.88
C ASN A 21 -10.71 -3.46 11.55
N PRO A 22 -10.20 -4.32 12.44
CA PRO A 22 -10.13 -5.74 12.18
C PRO A 22 -11.52 -6.39 12.15
N HIS A 23 -11.76 -7.20 11.14
CA HIS A 23 -12.85 -8.18 11.17
C HIS A 23 -12.41 -9.34 12.06
N GLU A 24 -13.33 -9.88 12.86
CA GLU A 24 -13.04 -10.97 13.79
C GLU A 24 -12.32 -12.13 13.09
N GLY A 25 -11.15 -12.49 13.59
CA GLY A 25 -10.40 -13.69 13.20
C GLY A 25 -9.35 -13.53 12.12
N GLU A 26 -9.18 -12.35 11.50
CA GLU A 26 -8.24 -12.18 10.38
C GLU A 26 -7.02 -11.31 10.67
N THR A 27 -6.96 -10.66 11.82
CA THR A 27 -5.92 -9.69 12.14
C THR A 27 -5.21 -9.99 13.44
N VAL A 28 -3.97 -9.54 13.52
CA VAL A 28 -3.16 -9.58 14.72
C VAL A 28 -3.60 -8.48 15.71
N THR A 29 -3.32 -8.65 16.99
CA THR A 29 -3.53 -7.60 17.99
C THR A 29 -2.66 -6.38 17.67
N PRO A 30 -2.97 -5.17 18.20
CA PRO A 30 -2.14 -3.98 18.00
C PRO A 30 -0.68 -4.17 18.38
N GLU A 31 -0.39 -4.89 19.46
CA GLU A 31 0.98 -5.18 19.89
C GLU A 31 1.68 -6.18 18.98
N GLN A 32 0.98 -7.23 18.55
CA GLN A 32 1.49 -8.16 17.54
C GLN A 32 1.74 -7.45 16.20
N GLY A 33 0.87 -6.52 15.83
CA GLY A 33 1.03 -5.70 14.62
C GLY A 33 2.26 -4.82 14.67
N LYS A 34 2.54 -4.17 15.79
CA LYS A 34 3.76 -3.36 15.99
C LYS A 34 5.01 -4.21 15.89
N LYS A 35 5.00 -5.41 16.50
CA LYS A 35 6.11 -6.36 16.43
C LYS A 35 6.32 -6.85 15.00
N ALA A 36 5.27 -7.26 14.32
CA ALA A 36 5.33 -7.72 12.94
C ALA A 36 5.90 -6.64 12.01
N LEU A 37 5.46 -5.39 12.19
CA LEU A 37 5.94 -4.25 11.42
C LEU A 37 7.42 -3.96 11.65
N ALA A 38 7.89 -4.10 12.89
CA ALA A 38 9.29 -3.91 13.26
C ALA A 38 10.21 -5.02 12.74
N GLU A 39 9.72 -6.24 12.59
CA GLU A 39 10.51 -7.42 12.26
C GLU A 39 10.34 -7.93 10.83
N CYS A 40 9.38 -7.41 10.07
CA CYS A 40 9.10 -7.90 8.72
C CYS A 40 10.27 -7.65 7.75
N SER A 41 10.46 -8.57 6.83
CA SER A 41 11.42 -8.41 5.74
C SER A 41 10.86 -7.62 4.56
N VAL A 42 9.55 -7.67 4.36
CA VAL A 42 8.81 -6.90 3.37
C VAL A 42 7.56 -6.32 4.01
N ALA A 43 7.38 -5.03 3.87
CA ALA A 43 6.17 -4.33 4.29
C ALA A 43 5.37 -3.88 3.06
N ILE A 44 4.06 -4.12 3.09
CA ILE A 44 3.15 -3.57 2.09
C ILE A 44 2.16 -2.67 2.82
N LEU A 45 2.24 -1.38 2.52
CA LEU A 45 1.44 -0.33 3.13
C LEU A 45 0.38 0.15 2.15
N THR A 46 -0.81 0.42 2.64
CA THR A 46 -1.87 0.97 1.79
C THR A 46 -1.62 2.45 1.46
N GLY A 47 -1.84 2.84 0.20
CA GLY A 47 -1.79 4.25 -0.21
C GLY A 47 -2.79 5.13 0.53
N THR A 48 -3.89 4.56 1.02
CA THR A 48 -4.87 5.30 1.84
C THR A 48 -4.31 5.79 3.16
N SER A 49 -3.19 5.24 3.63
CA SER A 49 -2.51 5.74 4.84
C SER A 49 -2.03 7.18 4.70
N LEU A 50 -1.77 7.65 3.48
CA LEU A 50 -1.47 9.06 3.21
C LEU A 50 -2.71 9.94 3.41
N ILE A 51 -3.87 9.45 3.04
CA ILE A 51 -5.13 10.20 3.10
C ILE A 51 -5.62 10.30 4.54
N ASN A 52 -5.52 9.22 5.31
CA ASN A 52 -6.02 9.18 6.69
C ASN A 52 -4.96 9.60 7.73
N GLY A 53 -3.77 10.00 7.30
CA GLY A 53 -2.73 10.51 8.19
C GLY A 53 -1.96 9.46 9.00
N THR A 54 -2.09 8.17 8.68
CA THR A 54 -1.41 7.09 9.43
C THR A 54 -0.07 6.67 8.85
N CYS A 55 0.31 7.20 7.68
CA CYS A 55 1.51 6.77 6.97
C CYS A 55 2.79 7.00 7.80
N ASP A 56 2.93 8.16 8.42
CA ASP A 56 4.11 8.50 9.22
C ASP A 56 4.29 7.56 10.42
N GLU A 57 3.19 7.24 11.08
CA GLU A 57 3.20 6.28 12.19
C GLU A 57 3.61 4.87 11.73
N LEU A 58 3.09 4.42 10.59
CA LEU A 58 3.46 3.14 10.01
C LEU A 58 4.94 3.11 9.64
N LEU A 59 5.45 4.16 9.00
CA LEU A 59 6.86 4.27 8.63
C LEU A 59 7.77 4.29 9.87
N ALA A 60 7.38 5.00 10.92
CA ALA A 60 8.11 5.03 12.18
C ALA A 60 8.17 3.66 12.86
N GLY A 61 7.14 2.84 12.70
CA GLY A 61 7.09 1.48 13.24
C GLY A 61 7.88 0.44 12.46
N LEU A 62 8.28 0.73 11.22
CA LEU A 62 9.11 -0.17 10.42
C LEU A 62 10.51 -0.31 11.03
N GLY A 63 11.00 -1.54 11.06
CA GLY A 63 12.41 -1.80 11.40
C GLY A 63 13.32 -1.53 10.20
N ALA A 64 13.99 -2.57 9.71
CA ALA A 64 14.85 -2.50 8.52
C ALA A 64 14.40 -3.52 7.46
N PRO A 65 13.22 -3.35 6.85
CA PRO A 65 12.76 -4.27 5.83
C PRO A 65 13.63 -4.14 4.57
N ARG A 66 13.75 -5.22 3.83
CA ARG A 66 14.43 -5.19 2.52
C ARG A 66 13.63 -4.41 1.48
N ALA A 67 12.33 -4.40 1.64
CA ALA A 67 11.42 -3.62 0.81
C ALA A 67 10.23 -3.12 1.63
N ALA A 68 9.86 -1.88 1.40
CA ALA A 68 8.63 -1.28 1.89
C ALA A 68 7.90 -0.68 0.70
N VAL A 69 6.72 -1.22 0.40
CA VAL A 69 5.93 -0.87 -0.78
C VAL A 69 4.69 -0.11 -0.36
N LEU A 70 4.52 1.09 -0.89
CA LEU A 70 3.25 1.80 -0.79
C LEU A 70 2.39 1.39 -1.98
N LEU A 71 1.25 0.77 -1.73
CA LEU A 71 0.43 0.11 -2.74
C LEU A 71 -1.00 0.63 -2.76
N GLY A 72 -1.51 0.87 -3.94
CA GLY A 72 -2.90 1.20 -4.20
C GLY A 72 -3.06 2.38 -5.15
N PRO A 73 -4.26 2.58 -5.70
CA PRO A 73 -4.51 3.66 -6.68
C PRO A 73 -4.34 5.06 -6.09
N SER A 74 -4.41 5.19 -4.77
CA SER A 74 -4.16 6.45 -4.05
C SER A 74 -2.68 6.77 -3.85
N SER A 75 -1.78 5.85 -4.21
CA SER A 75 -0.34 6.03 -4.05
C SER A 75 0.19 6.97 -5.14
N PRO A 76 0.81 8.11 -4.78
CA PRO A 76 1.33 9.05 -5.77
C PRO A 76 2.60 8.48 -6.42
N LEU A 77 2.63 8.44 -7.74
CA LEU A 77 3.78 7.97 -8.53
C LEU A 77 4.83 9.09 -8.65
N CYS A 78 5.38 9.49 -7.51
CA CYS A 78 6.39 10.53 -7.42
C CYS A 78 7.47 10.07 -6.44
N ASP A 79 8.64 9.74 -6.95
CA ASP A 79 9.74 9.22 -6.14
C ASP A 79 10.31 10.29 -5.20
N GLU A 80 10.34 11.53 -5.62
CA GLU A 80 10.94 12.64 -4.89
C GLU A 80 10.37 12.81 -3.47
N ILE A 81 9.06 12.64 -3.30
CA ILE A 81 8.41 12.80 -1.99
C ILE A 81 8.73 11.69 -1.00
N PHE A 82 9.23 10.56 -1.49
CA PHE A 82 9.59 9.40 -0.65
C PHE A 82 11.09 9.26 -0.43
N MET A 83 11.90 10.12 -1.05
CA MET A 83 13.35 10.14 -0.84
C MET A 83 13.67 10.40 0.64
N GLY A 84 14.58 9.62 1.19
CA GLY A 84 14.93 9.70 2.61
C GLY A 84 13.95 9.00 3.56
N THR A 85 12.85 8.44 3.06
CA THR A 85 11.95 7.58 3.83
C THR A 85 12.35 6.11 3.70
N LYS A 86 11.70 5.24 4.47
CA LYS A 86 11.87 3.78 4.35
C LYS A 86 11.13 3.17 3.15
N ILE A 87 10.31 3.93 2.44
CA ILE A 87 9.61 3.46 1.24
C ILE A 87 10.63 3.19 0.13
N THR A 88 10.60 1.98 -0.39
CA THR A 88 11.49 1.54 -1.48
C THR A 88 10.78 1.50 -2.83
N HIS A 89 9.48 1.27 -2.83
CA HIS A 89 8.66 1.18 -4.03
C HIS A 89 7.29 1.83 -3.81
N VAL A 90 6.79 2.45 -4.85
CA VAL A 90 5.41 2.95 -4.90
C VAL A 90 4.70 2.27 -6.06
N ALA A 91 3.62 1.58 -5.77
CA ALA A 91 2.77 0.96 -6.77
C ALA A 91 1.42 1.68 -6.78
N GLY A 92 1.17 2.40 -7.84
CA GLY A 92 0.00 3.27 -7.99
C GLY A 92 -0.61 3.17 -9.37
N SER A 93 -1.42 4.14 -9.71
CA SER A 93 -2.09 4.21 -11.01
C SER A 93 -1.89 5.56 -11.67
N ARG A 94 -1.70 5.52 -12.97
CA ARG A 94 -1.68 6.68 -13.84
C ARG A 94 -2.98 6.74 -14.63
N VAL A 95 -3.69 7.84 -14.51
CA VAL A 95 -4.98 8.02 -15.18
C VAL A 95 -4.74 8.29 -16.66
N ARG A 96 -5.40 7.51 -17.54
CA ARG A 96 -5.41 7.72 -18.99
C ARG A 96 -6.62 8.51 -19.46
N ASP A 97 -7.77 8.25 -18.86
CA ASP A 97 -9.03 8.94 -19.19
C ASP A 97 -9.59 9.58 -17.92
N VAL A 98 -9.31 10.86 -17.75
CA VAL A 98 -9.69 11.64 -16.56
C VAL A 98 -11.20 11.71 -16.40
N ASP A 99 -11.92 12.01 -17.47
CA ASP A 99 -13.38 12.16 -17.41
C ASP A 99 -14.09 10.87 -17.04
N ALA A 100 -13.61 9.75 -17.60
CA ALA A 100 -14.18 8.44 -17.29
C ALA A 100 -13.90 8.03 -15.83
N VAL A 101 -12.71 8.32 -15.30
CA VAL A 101 -12.38 8.04 -13.89
C VAL A 101 -13.24 8.91 -12.97
N LEU A 102 -13.34 10.20 -13.23
CA LEU A 102 -14.14 11.12 -12.42
C LEU A 102 -15.61 10.71 -12.40
N ARG A 103 -16.15 10.33 -13.55
CA ARG A 103 -17.53 9.84 -13.66
C ARG A 103 -17.73 8.56 -12.86
N THR A 104 -16.83 7.59 -13.01
CA THR A 104 -16.90 6.32 -12.30
C THR A 104 -16.86 6.51 -10.79
N VAL A 105 -15.95 7.35 -10.30
CA VAL A 105 -15.82 7.65 -8.87
C VAL A 105 -17.05 8.40 -8.35
N SER A 106 -17.59 9.34 -9.11
CA SER A 106 -18.80 10.09 -8.74
C SER A 106 -20.04 9.19 -8.61
N GLU A 107 -20.06 8.07 -9.34
CA GLU A 107 -21.09 7.04 -9.27
C GLU A 107 -20.82 5.96 -8.20
N GLY A 108 -19.80 6.16 -7.36
CA GLY A 108 -19.44 5.24 -6.28
C GLY A 108 -18.56 4.08 -6.68
N GLY A 109 -18.01 4.09 -7.91
CA GLY A 109 -17.12 3.04 -8.40
C GLY A 109 -15.71 3.10 -7.78
N GLY A 110 -15.15 1.93 -7.49
CA GLY A 110 -13.80 1.78 -6.96
C GLY A 110 -12.81 1.24 -7.99
N THR A 111 -11.69 0.73 -7.48
CA THR A 111 -10.55 0.25 -8.29
C THR A 111 -10.95 -0.70 -9.41
N MET A 112 -11.86 -1.62 -9.14
CA MET A 112 -12.30 -2.61 -10.14
C MET A 112 -12.96 -1.99 -11.35
N LEU A 113 -13.64 -0.84 -11.19
CA LEU A 113 -14.34 -0.15 -12.26
C LEU A 113 -13.46 0.87 -12.98
N ILE A 114 -12.49 1.47 -12.30
CA ILE A 114 -11.56 2.43 -12.91
C ILE A 114 -10.39 1.79 -13.64
N LYS A 115 -10.10 0.51 -13.37
CA LYS A 115 -8.90 -0.17 -13.90
C LYS A 115 -8.74 -0.10 -15.42
N LYS A 116 -9.82 -0.01 -16.17
CA LYS A 116 -9.79 0.11 -17.64
C LYS A 116 -9.41 1.50 -18.12
N TYR A 117 -9.40 2.49 -17.24
CA TYR A 117 -9.09 3.89 -17.55
C TYR A 117 -7.76 4.35 -16.96
N VAL A 118 -7.03 3.44 -16.30
CA VAL A 118 -5.76 3.72 -15.66
C VAL A 118 -4.72 2.67 -16.05
N ASP A 119 -3.46 3.04 -15.98
CA ASP A 119 -2.33 2.10 -16.02
C ASP A 119 -1.77 1.93 -14.60
N PHE A 120 -1.57 0.70 -14.19
CA PHE A 120 -0.91 0.41 -12.91
C PHE A 120 0.61 0.39 -13.13
N GLU A 121 1.33 1.16 -12.35
CA GLU A 121 2.77 1.32 -12.44
C GLU A 121 3.42 1.14 -11.08
N THR A 122 4.64 0.61 -11.09
CA THR A 122 5.48 0.54 -9.90
C THR A 122 6.75 1.35 -10.15
N VAL A 123 7.00 2.30 -9.27
CA VAL A 123 8.20 3.12 -9.28
C VAL A 123 9.10 2.70 -8.13
N ARG A 124 10.37 2.42 -8.42
CA ARG A 124 11.39 2.23 -7.40
C ARG A 124 11.89 3.60 -6.94
N ILE A 125 11.91 3.81 -5.62
CA ILE A 125 12.46 5.04 -5.07
C ILE A 125 13.98 4.95 -5.18
N SER A 126 14.57 5.87 -5.91
CA SER A 126 16.03 6.01 -6.00
C SER A 126 16.52 6.68 -4.72
N GLY A 127 16.76 5.86 -3.70
CA GLY A 127 17.36 6.33 -2.48
C GLY A 127 18.86 6.42 -2.66
N GLU A 128 19.35 7.59 -2.94
CA GLU A 128 20.69 7.91 -2.51
C GLU A 128 20.59 8.30 -1.03
N GLY A 129 20.82 7.30 -0.18
CA GLY A 129 20.98 7.56 1.22
C GLY A 129 22.20 8.42 1.48
#